data_f04c18030678d21bb3850a0d75a47c79
#
_entry.id   f04c18030678d21bb3850a0d75a47c79
#
_cell.length_a   1.000
_cell.length_b   1.000
_cell.length_c   1.000
_cell.angle_alpha   90.00
_cell.angle_beta   90.00
_cell.angle_gamma   90.00
#
_symmetry.space_group_name_H-M   'P 1'
#
loop_
_entity.id
_entity.type
_entity.pdbx_description
1 polymer ?
#
loop_
_entity_poly.entity_id
_entity_poly.type
_entity_poly.pdbx_seq_one_letter_code
_entity_poly.pdbx_strand_id
1 'polypeptide(L)'
;MMQGEAYNRLMQYEIKPSVQRIAIMQYLMEHYTHPTADVIFNALYPKMPTLSKATVYNTLNVFVEKGAVQLITIDEKNARYDANITPHLH
;
A
#
# COMPACT_ATOMS: atom_id res chain seq x y z
N MET A 1 14.11 0.11 -13.90
CA MET A 1 12.75 0.16 -14.28
C MET A 1 11.92 0.68 -13.18
N MET A 2 10.96 1.41 -13.56
CA MET A 2 10.22 2.08 -12.62
C MET A 2 9.46 1.25 -11.70
N GLN A 3 8.74 0.27 -12.18
CA GLN A 3 7.94 -0.52 -11.30
C GLN A 3 8.76 -1.46 -10.46
N GLY A 4 10.06 -1.46 -10.67
CA GLY A 4 10.93 -2.34 -9.91
C GLY A 4 10.93 -2.07 -8.43
N GLU A 5 10.76 -0.81 -8.02
CA GLU A 5 10.82 -0.48 -6.62
C GLU A 5 9.68 -1.09 -5.82
N ALA A 6 8.45 -0.97 -6.35
CA ALA A 6 7.31 -1.56 -5.67
C ALA A 6 7.39 -3.08 -5.69
N TYR A 7 7.78 -3.64 -6.83
CA TYR A 7 7.95 -5.08 -6.94
C TYR A 7 8.98 -5.58 -5.92
N ASN A 8 10.11 -4.88 -5.83
CA ASN A 8 11.16 -5.29 -4.91
C ASN A 8 10.71 -5.21 -3.46
N ARG A 9 9.93 -4.20 -3.12
CA ARG A 9 9.40 -4.09 -1.77
C ARG A 9 8.53 -5.30 -1.43
N LEU A 10 7.69 -5.72 -2.38
CA LEU A 10 6.83 -6.88 -2.15
C LEU A 10 7.67 -8.14 -1.95
N MET A 11 8.68 -8.34 -2.80
CA MET A 11 9.51 -9.51 -2.67
C MET A 11 10.30 -9.50 -1.38
N GLN A 12 10.75 -8.33 -0.97
CA GLN A 12 11.53 -8.22 0.26
C GLN A 12 10.72 -8.67 1.48
N TYR A 13 9.43 -8.42 1.47
CA TYR A 13 8.58 -8.79 2.58
C TYR A 13 7.77 -10.06 2.30
N GLU A 14 8.19 -10.82 1.28
CA GLU A 14 7.58 -12.12 0.98
C GLU A 14 6.10 -12.02 0.66
N ILE A 15 5.75 -10.99 -0.10
CA ILE A 15 4.39 -10.79 -0.56
C ILE A 15 4.34 -11.13 -2.03
N LYS A 16 3.45 -12.05 -2.39
CA LYS A 16 3.33 -12.46 -3.78
C LYS A 16 2.88 -11.27 -4.63
N PRO A 17 3.63 -10.91 -5.67
CA PRO A 17 3.27 -9.75 -6.47
C PRO A 17 2.09 -10.05 -7.40
N SER A 18 1.34 -9.02 -7.67
CA SER A 18 0.30 -9.04 -8.68
C SER A 18 0.19 -7.61 -9.19
N VAL A 19 -0.50 -7.45 -10.32
CA VAL A 19 -0.65 -6.11 -10.90
C VAL A 19 -1.27 -5.17 -9.87
N GLN A 20 -2.30 -5.62 -9.18
CA GLN A 20 -2.99 -4.78 -8.23
C GLN A 20 -2.13 -4.48 -7.02
N ARG A 21 -1.42 -5.48 -6.49
CA ARG A 21 -0.56 -5.26 -5.34
C ARG A 21 0.58 -4.31 -5.67
N ILE A 22 1.16 -4.47 -6.85
CA ILE A 22 2.23 -3.58 -7.27
C ILE A 22 1.73 -2.15 -7.39
N ALA A 23 0.56 -1.97 -7.99
CA ALA A 23 0.00 -0.62 -8.16
C ALA A 23 -0.29 0.04 -6.82
N ILE A 24 -0.84 -0.72 -5.87
CA ILE A 24 -1.14 -0.15 -4.56
C ILE A 24 0.13 0.20 -3.82
N MET A 25 1.12 -0.67 -3.85
CA MET A 25 2.39 -0.37 -3.19
C MET A 25 3.06 0.83 -3.84
N GLN A 26 3.03 0.92 -5.16
CA GLN A 26 3.64 2.04 -5.85
C GLN A 26 2.97 3.35 -5.47
N TYR A 27 1.64 3.34 -5.38
CA TYR A 27 0.94 4.55 -4.95
C TYR A 27 1.40 4.99 -3.57
N LEU A 28 1.50 4.03 -2.65
CA LEU A 28 1.94 4.34 -1.30
C LEU A 28 3.36 4.88 -1.26
N MET A 29 4.23 4.34 -2.10
CA MET A 29 5.62 4.77 -2.12
C MET A 29 5.79 6.14 -2.74
N GLU A 30 4.81 6.58 -3.50
CA GLU A 30 4.85 7.90 -4.12
C GLU A 30 4.08 8.95 -3.33
N HIS A 31 3.32 8.52 -2.33
CA HIS A 31 2.46 9.44 -1.58
C HIS A 31 2.61 9.19 -0.09
N TYR A 32 3.50 9.93 0.54
CA TYR A 32 3.73 9.78 1.99
C TYR A 32 2.81 10.70 2.78
N THR A 33 1.60 10.88 2.29
CA THR A 33 0.62 11.73 2.95
C THR A 33 -0.34 10.95 3.83
N HIS A 34 -0.02 9.69 4.09
CA HIS A 34 -0.84 8.80 4.91
C HIS A 34 -2.24 8.63 4.31
N PRO A 35 -2.34 8.10 3.09
CA PRO A 35 -3.65 7.96 2.46
C PRO A 35 -4.49 6.88 3.13
N THR A 36 -5.79 7.04 3.06
CA THR A 36 -6.72 6.01 3.46
C THR A 36 -6.94 5.05 2.31
N ALA A 37 -7.59 3.92 2.60
CA ALA A 37 -7.92 2.97 1.54
C ALA A 37 -8.81 3.60 0.48
N ASP A 38 -9.76 4.45 0.91
CA ASP A 38 -10.65 5.11 -0.04
C ASP A 38 -9.88 6.04 -0.98
N VAL A 39 -8.92 6.77 -0.45
CA VAL A 39 -8.10 7.64 -1.28
C VAL A 39 -7.34 6.83 -2.32
N ILE A 40 -6.76 5.71 -1.88
CA ILE A 40 -6.02 4.85 -2.78
C ILE A 40 -6.93 4.29 -3.86
N PHE A 41 -8.10 3.80 -3.45
CA PHE A 41 -9.05 3.24 -4.41
C PHE A 41 -9.46 4.29 -5.44
N ASN A 42 -9.80 5.48 -4.98
CA ASN A 42 -10.25 6.52 -5.90
C ASN A 42 -9.16 6.95 -6.87
N ALA A 43 -7.91 6.90 -6.43
CA ALA A 43 -6.80 7.26 -7.30
C ALA A 43 -6.51 6.20 -8.35
N LEU A 44 -6.67 4.93 -8.00
CA LEU A 44 -6.29 3.84 -8.90
C LEU A 44 -7.45 3.35 -9.77
N TYR A 45 -8.67 3.46 -9.28
CA TYR A 45 -9.82 2.91 -9.97
C TYR A 45 -9.94 3.37 -11.43
N PRO A 46 -9.72 4.64 -11.77
CA PRO A 46 -9.85 5.05 -13.16
C PRO A 46 -8.90 4.31 -14.11
N LYS A 47 -7.75 3.90 -13.62
CA LYS A 47 -6.78 3.17 -14.42
C LYS A 47 -6.96 1.67 -14.32
N MET A 48 -7.64 1.22 -13.30
CA MET A 48 -7.81 -0.22 -13.04
C MET A 48 -9.27 -0.49 -12.71
N PRO A 49 -10.13 -0.49 -13.73
CA PRO A 49 -11.58 -0.57 -13.47
C PRO A 49 -12.03 -1.85 -12.77
N THR A 50 -11.21 -2.90 -12.81
CA THR A 50 -11.57 -4.15 -12.12
C THR A 50 -11.18 -4.13 -10.66
N LEU A 51 -10.52 -3.06 -10.21
CA LEU A 51 -10.14 -2.95 -8.81
C LEU A 51 -11.37 -2.70 -7.95
N SER A 52 -11.49 -3.40 -6.84
CA SER A 52 -12.58 -3.19 -5.90
C SER A 52 -12.03 -2.64 -4.59
N LYS A 53 -12.92 -2.02 -3.81
CA LYS A 53 -12.51 -1.54 -2.50
C LYS A 53 -12.07 -2.71 -1.61
N ALA A 54 -12.77 -3.84 -1.72
CA ALA A 54 -12.40 -5.00 -0.92
C ALA A 54 -10.98 -5.45 -1.23
N THR A 55 -10.60 -5.42 -2.50
CA THR A 55 -9.24 -5.78 -2.87
C THR A 55 -8.23 -4.83 -2.26
N VAL A 56 -8.54 -3.53 -2.27
CA VAL A 56 -7.63 -2.54 -1.69
C VAL A 56 -7.45 -2.81 -0.20
N TYR A 57 -8.56 -2.99 0.53
CA TYR A 57 -8.47 -3.24 1.96
C TYR A 57 -7.72 -4.53 2.26
N ASN A 58 -8.02 -5.60 1.53
CA ASN A 58 -7.34 -6.86 1.76
C ASN A 58 -5.84 -6.77 1.47
N THR A 59 -5.50 -6.06 0.41
CA THR A 59 -4.10 -5.88 0.06
C THR A 59 -3.36 -5.09 1.13
N LEU A 60 -3.98 -4.00 1.60
CA LEU A 60 -3.35 -3.21 2.65
C LEU A 60 -3.17 -4.00 3.93
N ASN A 61 -4.15 -4.86 4.26
CA ASN A 61 -4.02 -5.72 5.43
C ASN A 61 -2.83 -6.66 5.29
N VAL A 62 -2.64 -7.24 4.12
CA VAL A 62 -1.49 -8.10 3.89
C VAL A 62 -0.20 -7.31 4.05
N PHE A 63 -0.15 -6.10 3.49
CA PHE A 63 1.04 -5.27 3.59
C PHE A 63 1.39 -4.96 5.05
N VAL A 64 0.39 -4.62 5.84
CA VAL A 64 0.61 -4.31 7.25
C VAL A 64 1.05 -5.55 8.00
N GLU A 65 0.39 -6.67 7.74
CA GLU A 65 0.72 -7.93 8.39
C GLU A 65 2.16 -8.34 8.15
N LYS A 66 2.63 -8.14 6.94
CA LYS A 66 4.00 -8.52 6.58
C LYS A 66 5.01 -7.47 6.97
N GLY A 67 4.58 -6.32 7.43
CA GLY A 67 5.50 -5.27 7.83
C GLY A 67 5.98 -4.39 6.70
N ALA A 68 5.40 -4.52 5.50
CA ALA A 68 5.83 -3.73 4.37
C ALA A 68 5.25 -2.32 4.39
N VAL A 69 4.22 -2.09 5.19
CA VAL A 69 3.53 -0.81 5.29
C VAL A 69 3.13 -0.63 6.75
N GLN A 70 3.14 0.61 7.22
CA GLN A 70 2.69 0.92 8.57
C GLN A 70 1.23 1.33 8.56
N LEU A 71 0.51 0.87 9.56
CA LEU A 71 -0.85 1.32 9.80
C LEU A 71 -0.79 2.46 10.81
N ILE A 72 -1.32 3.60 10.41
CA ILE A 72 -1.34 4.77 11.27
C ILE A 72 -2.78 5.07 11.63
N THR A 73 -3.08 5.03 12.92
CA THR A 73 -4.44 5.26 13.39
C THR A 73 -4.49 6.60 14.09
N ILE A 74 -4.89 7.62 13.34
CA ILE A 74 -5.00 8.95 13.92
C ILE A 74 -6.35 9.11 14.59
N ASP A 75 -7.39 8.55 13.99
CA ASP A 75 -8.69 8.54 14.60
C ASP A 75 -9.33 7.19 14.36
N GLU A 76 -10.45 6.94 15.01
CA GLU A 76 -11.03 5.61 15.01
C GLU A 76 -11.68 5.23 13.69
N LYS A 77 -11.99 6.22 12.89
CA LYS A 77 -12.75 5.96 11.68
C LYS A 77 -11.90 5.75 10.45
N ASN A 78 -10.70 6.31 10.44
CA ASN A 78 -9.91 6.31 9.24
C ASN A 78 -8.54 5.73 9.47
N ALA A 79 -8.37 4.49 9.05
CA ALA A 79 -7.05 3.89 9.04
C ALA A 79 -6.25 4.52 7.90
N ARG A 80 -5.04 4.93 8.20
CA ARG A 80 -4.15 5.51 7.21
C ARG A 80 -2.92 4.65 7.07
N TYR A 81 -2.29 4.73 5.93
CA TYR A 81 -1.21 3.81 5.60
C TYR A 81 0.01 4.58 5.16
N ASP A 82 1.19 4.07 5.50
CA ASP A 82 2.44 4.74 5.17
C ASP A 82 3.47 3.70 4.77
N ALA A 83 4.01 3.86 3.56
CA ALA A 83 5.06 2.96 3.08
C ALA A 83 6.42 3.32 3.64
N ASN A 84 6.52 4.41 4.37
CA ASN A 84 7.79 4.79 4.99
C ASN A 84 7.97 3.98 6.25
N ILE A 85 8.74 2.92 6.14
CA ILE A 85 8.99 2.02 7.26
C ILE A 85 10.44 2.06 7.66
N THR A 86 11.05 3.22 7.49
CA THR A 86 12.46 3.39 7.84
C THR A 86 12.67 2.96 9.29
N PRO A 87 13.58 2.05 9.53
CA PRO A 87 13.79 1.58 10.91
C PRO A 87 14.35 2.70 11.75
N HIS A 88 13.95 2.69 13.00
CA HIS A 88 14.49 3.64 13.94
C HIS A 88 15.64 2.98 14.64
N LEU A 89 16.82 3.31 14.19
CA LEU A 89 18.00 2.73 14.76
C LEU A 89 18.56 3.62 15.83
N HIS A 90 19.04 3.01 16.81
CA HIS A 90 19.61 3.78 17.91
C HIS A 90 20.80 3.11 18.50
#